data_be91fc762ee4ac5f3dd59a19b422ba42
#
_entry.id   be91fc762ee4ac5f3dd59a19b422ba42
#
_cell.length_a   1.000
_cell.length_b   1.000
_cell.length_c   1.000
_cell.angle_alpha   90.00
_cell.angle_beta   90.00
_cell.angle_gamma   90.00
#
_symmetry.space_group_name_H-M   'P 1'
#
loop_
_entity.id
_entity.type
_entity.pdbx_description
1 polymer ?
#
loop_
_entity_poly.entity_id
_entity_poly.type
_entity_poly.pdbx_seq_one_letter_code
_entity_poly.pdbx_strand_id
1 'polypeptide(L)'
;MKVKLILLTFLFFSKIIKAQDKKSLDLNLECIAFYNLENLFDTIIDPDTNKILQEDFTPFGSKKFNTEKYLLKLKNLAFVLDTIGKEITPLGPSIIGVCEIENKLVLEDLVSQSTIANKNYQIIHHEGPDARGIDCALLYDPLHFKVTSSKSVKFTIPGNDRFRSRDQLVVSGELLGEKIHIIVIHWPSRRGGESKSRPKRIAAAKLSKSIVDSLQQINKKAKVIIMGDFNDDPISPSITDFLKASGSTFLKNNQMHNTMYDHYKKGIGTLAYRDQWNLFDQFIITPSFIDNEKNYDDFTFYKSVVYNKSFLKNQKGNYKGYPFRTYGGSNFLGGYSDHFPVYIFLVRKAL
;
A
#
# COMPACT_ATOMS: atom_id res chain seq x y z
N MET A 1 57.27 5.36 -72.03
CA MET A 1 56.39 5.86 -70.95
C MET A 1 56.08 4.75 -69.94
N LYS A 2 56.74 4.73 -68.79
CA LYS A 2 56.60 3.65 -67.77
C LYS A 2 55.60 4.12 -66.74
N VAL A 3 54.43 3.46 -66.63
CA VAL A 3 53.43 3.73 -65.62
C VAL A 3 53.79 2.87 -64.39
N LYS A 4 54.07 3.53 -63.25
CA LYS A 4 54.25 2.85 -61.95
C LYS A 4 52.88 2.66 -61.28
N LEU A 5 52.49 1.42 -61.10
CA LEU A 5 51.31 1.03 -60.31
C LEU A 5 51.66 1.05 -58.85
N ILE A 6 51.05 1.98 -58.07
CA ILE A 6 51.14 2.00 -56.60
C ILE A 6 50.04 1.17 -56.02
N LEU A 7 50.41 0.01 -55.41
CA LEU A 7 49.50 -0.86 -54.71
C LEU A 7 49.30 -0.34 -53.26
N LEU A 8 48.13 0.23 -52.97
CA LEU A 8 47.74 0.67 -51.63
C LEU A 8 47.13 -0.49 -50.85
N THR A 9 47.88 -1.08 -49.94
CA THR A 9 47.42 -2.15 -49.03
C THR A 9 46.65 -1.47 -47.86
N PHE A 10 45.32 -1.63 -47.86
CA PHE A 10 44.48 -1.28 -46.73
C PHE A 10 44.53 -2.39 -45.68
N LEU A 11 45.22 -2.16 -44.58
CA LEU A 11 45.16 -3.01 -43.37
C LEU A 11 43.87 -2.72 -42.62
N PHE A 12 42.86 -3.60 -42.75
CA PHE A 12 41.69 -3.63 -41.91
C PHE A 12 42.07 -4.16 -40.52
N PHE A 13 42.20 -3.25 -39.53
CA PHE A 13 42.20 -3.61 -38.13
C PHE A 13 40.75 -3.92 -37.70
N SER A 14 40.34 -5.19 -37.75
CA SER A 14 39.12 -5.65 -37.11
C SER A 14 39.31 -5.62 -35.58
N LYS A 15 38.83 -4.58 -34.92
CA LYS A 15 38.66 -4.62 -33.48
C LYS A 15 37.59 -5.68 -33.16
N ILE A 16 38.01 -6.82 -32.66
CA ILE A 16 37.14 -7.81 -32.04
C ILE A 16 36.61 -7.15 -30.76
N ILE A 17 35.42 -6.57 -30.81
CA ILE A 17 34.67 -6.19 -29.64
C ILE A 17 34.20 -7.49 -29.00
N LYS A 18 34.89 -7.95 -27.94
CA LYS A 18 34.35 -8.98 -27.06
C LYS A 18 33.09 -8.40 -26.45
N ALA A 19 31.95 -8.86 -26.94
CA ALA A 19 30.68 -8.67 -26.23
C ALA A 19 30.89 -9.34 -24.86
N GLN A 20 30.95 -8.54 -23.79
CA GLN A 20 30.82 -9.06 -22.44
C GLN A 20 29.44 -9.71 -22.36
N ASP A 21 29.40 -11.04 -22.24
CA ASP A 21 28.18 -11.74 -21.85
C ASP A 21 27.69 -11.11 -20.54
N LYS A 22 26.70 -10.23 -20.62
CA LYS A 22 25.95 -9.81 -19.46
C LYS A 22 25.21 -11.05 -18.97
N LYS A 23 25.77 -11.71 -17.97
CA LYS A 23 25.12 -12.78 -17.24
C LYS A 23 23.75 -12.23 -16.80
N SER A 24 22.68 -12.70 -17.43
CA SER A 24 21.33 -12.33 -16.99
C SER A 24 21.17 -12.82 -15.55
N LEU A 25 20.85 -11.91 -14.65
CA LEU A 25 20.52 -12.28 -13.27
C LEU A 25 19.07 -12.76 -13.28
N ASP A 26 18.85 -14.00 -12.87
CA ASP A 26 17.50 -14.47 -12.57
C ASP A 26 17.04 -13.80 -11.27
N LEU A 27 15.95 -13.06 -11.35
CA LEU A 27 15.43 -12.25 -10.26
C LEU A 27 14.02 -12.69 -9.88
N ASN A 28 13.78 -12.87 -8.59
CA ASN A 28 12.45 -12.98 -8.02
C ASN A 28 11.92 -11.57 -7.72
N LEU A 29 10.76 -11.26 -8.24
CA LEU A 29 10.03 -10.01 -7.97
C LEU A 29 8.74 -10.31 -7.21
N GLU A 30 8.50 -9.54 -6.16
CA GLU A 30 7.28 -9.58 -5.37
C GLU A 30 6.59 -8.23 -5.37
N CYS A 31 5.27 -8.24 -5.56
CA CYS A 31 4.43 -7.05 -5.49
C CYS A 31 3.73 -7.01 -4.14
N ILE A 32 3.89 -5.92 -3.41
CA ILE A 32 3.18 -5.65 -2.15
C ILE A 32 2.33 -4.41 -2.35
N ALA A 33 1.02 -4.51 -2.12
CA ALA A 33 0.05 -3.47 -2.39
C ALA A 33 -0.64 -2.97 -1.12
N PHE A 34 -1.18 -1.76 -1.19
CA PHE A 34 -2.12 -1.22 -0.21
C PHE A 34 -3.29 -0.54 -0.92
N TYR A 35 -4.50 -0.72 -0.39
CA TYR A 35 -5.71 -0.08 -0.91
C TYR A 35 -6.69 0.26 0.21
N ASN A 36 -7.08 1.53 0.31
CA ASN A 36 -8.24 1.95 1.11
C ASN A 36 -9.51 1.60 0.32
N LEU A 37 -10.39 0.78 0.90
CA LEU A 37 -11.57 0.22 0.23
C LEU A 37 -12.82 1.12 0.30
N GLU A 38 -12.69 2.33 0.82
CA GLU A 38 -13.81 3.29 1.00
C GLU A 38 -15.03 2.63 1.66
N ASN A 39 -14.94 2.38 2.97
CA ASN A 39 -16.06 1.86 3.77
C ASN A 39 -16.70 0.58 3.17
N LEU A 40 -15.92 -0.50 3.11
CA LEU A 40 -16.46 -1.82 2.72
C LEU A 40 -17.25 -2.39 3.90
N PHE A 41 -18.54 -2.13 3.91
CA PHE A 41 -19.51 -2.66 4.85
C PHE A 41 -20.34 -3.74 4.17
N ASP A 42 -20.90 -4.67 4.96
CA ASP A 42 -22.01 -5.52 4.51
C ASP A 42 -23.35 -4.77 4.64
N THR A 43 -24.44 -5.49 4.54
CA THR A 43 -25.80 -4.91 4.63
C THR A 43 -26.51 -5.26 5.94
N ILE A 44 -25.79 -5.87 6.89
CA ILE A 44 -26.31 -6.40 8.16
C ILE A 44 -26.01 -5.39 9.26
N ILE A 45 -26.96 -5.18 10.15
CA ILE A 45 -26.74 -4.32 11.31
C ILE A 45 -25.88 -5.08 12.33
N ASP A 46 -24.70 -4.53 12.66
CA ASP A 46 -23.86 -5.07 13.72
C ASP A 46 -24.56 -4.89 15.09
N PRO A 47 -24.57 -5.90 15.96
CA PRO A 47 -25.16 -5.77 17.29
C PRO A 47 -24.45 -4.76 18.20
N ASP A 48 -23.21 -4.38 17.92
CA ASP A 48 -22.49 -3.34 18.67
C ASP A 48 -22.98 -1.94 18.31
N THR A 49 -23.92 -1.44 19.10
CA THR A 49 -24.50 -0.09 18.94
C THR A 49 -23.51 1.07 19.14
N ASN A 50 -22.27 0.79 19.53
CA ASN A 50 -21.21 1.80 19.59
C ASN A 50 -20.55 2.08 18.22
N LYS A 51 -20.80 1.26 17.22
CA LYS A 51 -20.37 1.45 15.83
C LYS A 51 -21.38 2.32 15.11
N ILE A 52 -21.07 3.61 14.94
CA ILE A 52 -22.05 4.64 14.49
C ILE A 52 -22.21 4.77 12.97
N LEU A 53 -21.24 4.28 12.18
CA LEU A 53 -21.31 4.44 10.72
C LEU A 53 -22.05 3.28 10.03
N GLN A 54 -22.14 2.14 10.66
CA GLN A 54 -22.77 0.96 10.07
C GLN A 54 -24.24 1.18 9.70
N GLU A 55 -24.99 1.97 10.48
CA GLU A 55 -26.40 2.29 10.21
C GLU A 55 -26.60 3.00 8.87
N ASP A 56 -25.59 3.79 8.43
CA ASP A 56 -25.59 4.45 7.14
C ASP A 56 -25.52 3.45 5.99
N PHE A 57 -24.79 2.33 6.16
CA PHE A 57 -24.53 1.32 5.15
C PHE A 57 -25.48 0.11 5.24
N THR A 58 -26.75 0.38 5.54
CA THR A 58 -27.81 -0.63 5.51
C THR A 58 -28.87 -0.27 4.46
N PRO A 59 -29.75 -1.20 4.07
CA PRO A 59 -30.81 -0.93 3.10
C PRO A 59 -31.76 0.20 3.53
N PHE A 60 -31.89 0.43 4.83
CA PHE A 60 -32.77 1.46 5.43
C PHE A 60 -31.99 2.70 5.89
N GLY A 61 -30.67 2.62 5.90
CA GLY A 61 -29.77 3.73 6.28
C GLY A 61 -29.70 4.84 5.26
N SER A 62 -28.97 5.91 5.61
CA SER A 62 -28.86 7.11 4.75
C SER A 62 -28.26 6.83 3.36
N LYS A 63 -27.44 5.79 3.24
CA LYS A 63 -26.81 5.34 1.96
C LYS A 63 -27.74 4.42 1.17
N LYS A 64 -28.80 3.91 1.78
CA LYS A 64 -29.67 2.89 1.16
C LYS A 64 -28.82 1.79 0.54
N PHE A 65 -27.86 1.26 1.32
CA PHE A 65 -26.86 0.32 0.87
C PHE A 65 -27.43 -1.09 0.95
N ASN A 66 -27.89 -1.61 -0.20
CA ASN A 66 -28.52 -2.91 -0.34
C ASN A 66 -27.55 -3.94 -0.92
N THR A 67 -27.98 -5.19 -0.98
CA THR A 67 -27.20 -6.33 -1.48
C THR A 67 -26.67 -6.09 -2.90
N GLU A 68 -27.46 -5.49 -3.80
CA GLU A 68 -27.02 -5.20 -5.17
C GLU A 68 -25.80 -4.26 -5.20
N LYS A 69 -25.83 -3.18 -4.40
CA LYS A 69 -24.72 -2.22 -4.26
C LYS A 69 -23.50 -2.88 -3.62
N TYR A 70 -23.73 -3.72 -2.61
CA TYR A 70 -22.66 -4.46 -1.95
C TYR A 70 -21.94 -5.40 -2.93
N LEU A 71 -22.69 -6.23 -3.65
CA LEU A 71 -22.12 -7.14 -4.65
C LEU A 71 -21.39 -6.40 -5.78
N LEU A 72 -21.93 -5.26 -6.24
CA LEU A 72 -21.25 -4.43 -7.23
C LEU A 72 -19.94 -3.87 -6.67
N LYS A 73 -19.92 -3.40 -5.43
CA LYS A 73 -18.70 -2.91 -4.77
C LYS A 73 -17.65 -4.01 -4.65
N LEU A 74 -18.03 -5.21 -4.19
CA LEU A 74 -17.13 -6.35 -4.11
C LEU A 74 -16.53 -6.70 -5.49
N LYS A 75 -17.36 -6.78 -6.52
CA LYS A 75 -16.93 -7.03 -7.90
C LYS A 75 -15.93 -5.99 -8.37
N ASN A 76 -16.21 -4.71 -8.13
CA ASN A 76 -15.34 -3.60 -8.53
C ASN A 76 -14.00 -3.65 -7.80
N LEU A 77 -14.01 -3.87 -6.49
CA LEU A 77 -12.77 -3.99 -5.69
C LEU A 77 -11.94 -5.19 -6.12
N ALA A 78 -12.57 -6.36 -6.31
CA ALA A 78 -11.88 -7.56 -6.79
C ALA A 78 -11.21 -7.33 -8.15
N PHE A 79 -11.89 -6.65 -9.07
CA PHE A 79 -11.31 -6.28 -10.36
C PHE A 79 -10.07 -5.39 -10.20
N VAL A 80 -10.10 -4.41 -9.29
CA VAL A 80 -8.93 -3.55 -9.02
C VAL A 80 -7.78 -4.39 -8.47
N LEU A 81 -8.05 -5.21 -7.43
CA LEU A 81 -7.03 -6.05 -6.80
C LEU A 81 -6.39 -7.03 -7.80
N ASP A 82 -7.17 -7.55 -8.74
CA ASP A 82 -6.66 -8.42 -9.80
C ASP A 82 -5.69 -7.73 -10.75
N THR A 83 -5.86 -6.43 -10.98
CA THR A 83 -5.07 -5.70 -12.00
C THR A 83 -3.80 -5.06 -11.46
N ILE A 84 -3.63 -4.95 -10.13
CA ILE A 84 -2.46 -4.32 -9.50
C ILE A 84 -1.19 -5.12 -9.80
N GLY A 85 -0.13 -4.43 -10.23
CA GLY A 85 1.22 -4.98 -10.36
C GLY A 85 1.44 -5.93 -11.54
N LYS A 86 0.39 -6.29 -12.30
CA LYS A 86 0.46 -7.27 -13.40
C LYS A 86 1.38 -6.85 -14.56
N GLU A 87 1.74 -5.60 -14.65
CA GLU A 87 2.70 -5.13 -15.64
C GLU A 87 4.13 -5.66 -15.44
N ILE A 88 4.45 -6.14 -14.22
CA ILE A 88 5.75 -6.70 -13.87
C ILE A 88 5.59 -8.10 -13.27
N THR A 89 4.64 -8.29 -12.35
CA THR A 89 4.34 -9.57 -11.69
C THR A 89 3.03 -10.13 -12.22
N PRO A 90 3.02 -11.08 -13.18
CA PRO A 90 1.78 -11.56 -13.83
C PRO A 90 0.74 -12.12 -12.85
N LEU A 91 1.19 -12.65 -11.71
CA LEU A 91 0.31 -13.14 -10.65
C LEU A 91 -0.31 -12.01 -9.81
N GLY A 92 0.15 -10.75 -9.98
CA GLY A 92 -0.28 -9.62 -9.17
C GLY A 92 0.39 -9.58 -7.79
N PRO A 93 -0.23 -8.90 -6.79
CA PRO A 93 0.35 -8.77 -5.46
C PRO A 93 0.37 -10.09 -4.70
N SER A 94 1.49 -10.39 -4.03
CA SER A 94 1.59 -11.47 -3.06
C SER A 94 1.04 -11.09 -1.68
N ILE A 95 1.01 -9.78 -1.38
CA ILE A 95 0.53 -9.24 -0.12
C ILE A 95 -0.24 -7.94 -0.40
N ILE A 96 -1.42 -7.80 0.23
CA ILE A 96 -2.25 -6.59 0.09
C ILE A 96 -2.70 -6.14 1.47
N GLY A 97 -2.26 -4.96 1.92
CA GLY A 97 -2.86 -4.26 3.04
C GLY A 97 -4.15 -3.57 2.61
N VAL A 98 -5.16 -3.65 3.42
CA VAL A 98 -6.42 -2.94 3.19
C VAL A 98 -6.88 -2.23 4.44
N CYS A 99 -7.67 -1.19 4.27
CA CYS A 99 -8.36 -0.52 5.38
C CYS A 99 -9.77 -0.06 4.98
N GLU A 100 -10.53 0.43 5.96
CA GLU A 100 -11.94 0.77 5.83
C GLU A 100 -12.80 -0.46 5.50
N ILE A 101 -12.51 -1.56 6.16
CA ILE A 101 -13.31 -2.78 6.14
C ILE A 101 -14.06 -2.92 7.46
N GLU A 102 -15.28 -3.41 7.40
CA GLU A 102 -16.14 -3.56 8.58
C GLU A 102 -15.73 -4.75 9.46
N ASN A 103 -15.54 -5.90 8.84
CA ASN A 103 -15.31 -7.16 9.55
C ASN A 103 -14.60 -8.18 8.63
N LYS A 104 -14.33 -9.38 9.16
CA LYS A 104 -13.67 -10.44 8.38
C LYS A 104 -14.56 -10.96 7.26
N LEU A 105 -15.88 -11.00 7.45
CA LEU A 105 -16.84 -11.55 6.49
C LEU A 105 -16.82 -10.79 5.16
N VAL A 106 -16.78 -9.46 5.19
CA VAL A 106 -16.69 -8.66 3.95
C VAL A 106 -15.41 -8.95 3.16
N LEU A 107 -14.32 -9.36 3.84
CA LEU A 107 -13.08 -9.77 3.18
C LEU A 107 -13.19 -11.19 2.62
N GLU A 108 -13.87 -12.11 3.31
CA GLU A 108 -14.16 -13.46 2.80
C GLU A 108 -15.01 -13.37 1.52
N ASP A 109 -16.03 -12.51 1.52
CA ASP A 109 -16.82 -12.22 0.33
C ASP A 109 -16.01 -11.59 -0.79
N LEU A 110 -15.06 -10.69 -0.45
CA LEU A 110 -14.19 -10.04 -1.45
C LEU A 110 -13.25 -11.05 -2.10
N VAL A 111 -12.53 -11.86 -1.33
CA VAL A 111 -11.56 -12.81 -1.88
C VAL A 111 -12.22 -13.98 -2.62
N SER A 112 -13.49 -14.24 -2.36
CA SER A 112 -14.31 -15.25 -3.06
C SER A 112 -14.80 -14.79 -4.44
N GLN A 113 -14.67 -13.49 -4.78
CA GLN A 113 -15.08 -13.00 -6.09
C GLN A 113 -14.34 -13.74 -7.21
N SER A 114 -15.07 -14.18 -8.23
CA SER A 114 -14.54 -15.01 -9.32
C SER A 114 -13.29 -14.48 -10.00
N THR A 115 -13.10 -13.18 -9.99
CA THR A 115 -11.94 -12.50 -10.58
C THR A 115 -10.63 -12.81 -9.85
N ILE A 116 -10.67 -13.02 -8.52
CA ILE A 116 -9.48 -13.24 -7.68
C ILE A 116 -9.55 -14.52 -6.84
N ALA A 117 -10.65 -15.28 -6.88
CA ALA A 117 -10.81 -16.50 -6.08
C ALA A 117 -9.69 -17.53 -6.32
N ASN A 118 -9.19 -17.62 -7.56
CA ASN A 118 -8.09 -18.51 -7.93
C ASN A 118 -6.73 -18.16 -7.29
N LYS A 119 -6.58 -16.95 -6.74
CA LYS A 119 -5.37 -16.51 -6.03
C LYS A 119 -5.32 -17.04 -4.60
N ASN A 120 -6.43 -17.57 -4.09
CA ASN A 120 -6.54 -18.19 -2.76
C ASN A 120 -6.01 -17.29 -1.64
N TYR A 121 -6.24 -15.97 -1.72
CA TYR A 121 -5.81 -15.04 -0.69
C TYR A 121 -6.35 -15.44 0.69
N GLN A 122 -5.43 -15.57 1.64
CA GLN A 122 -5.74 -15.75 3.05
C GLN A 122 -5.86 -14.40 3.73
N ILE A 123 -6.59 -14.34 4.85
CA ILE A 123 -6.98 -13.09 5.52
C ILE A 123 -6.39 -13.06 6.93
N ILE A 124 -5.73 -11.95 7.28
CA ILE A 124 -5.41 -11.59 8.65
C ILE A 124 -6.22 -10.34 9.00
N HIS A 125 -7.12 -10.49 9.95
CA HIS A 125 -7.97 -9.43 10.48
C HIS A 125 -8.09 -9.58 12.01
N HIS A 126 -8.13 -8.48 12.72
CA HIS A 126 -8.43 -8.37 14.13
C HIS A 126 -9.43 -7.24 14.32
N GLU A 127 -10.55 -7.54 14.99
CA GLU A 127 -11.54 -6.52 15.34
C GLU A 127 -10.91 -5.42 16.18
N GLY A 128 -11.17 -4.16 15.82
CA GLY A 128 -10.66 -2.98 16.46
C GLY A 128 -11.74 -2.13 17.13
N PRO A 129 -11.33 -1.14 17.93
CA PRO A 129 -12.26 -0.32 18.70
C PRO A 129 -12.78 0.93 17.93
N ASP A 130 -12.57 1.05 16.62
CA ASP A 130 -12.95 2.27 15.89
C ASP A 130 -14.44 2.56 16.00
N ALA A 131 -14.77 3.82 16.30
CA ALA A 131 -16.17 4.22 16.50
C ALA A 131 -17.03 4.14 15.22
N ARG A 132 -16.41 4.09 14.04
CA ARG A 132 -17.10 3.89 12.77
C ARG A 132 -17.30 2.41 12.44
N GLY A 133 -16.64 1.50 13.20
CA GLY A 133 -16.66 0.08 12.92
C GLY A 133 -15.85 -0.28 11.68
N ILE A 134 -14.68 0.32 11.51
CA ILE A 134 -13.78 0.00 10.39
C ILE A 134 -12.39 -0.37 10.90
N ASP A 135 -11.74 -1.30 10.21
CA ASP A 135 -10.47 -1.87 10.58
C ASP A 135 -9.43 -1.84 9.46
N CYS A 136 -8.23 -2.32 9.79
CA CYS A 136 -7.17 -2.68 8.87
C CYS A 136 -7.04 -4.20 8.77
N ALA A 137 -6.70 -4.70 7.59
CA ALA A 137 -6.47 -6.13 7.37
C ALA A 137 -5.32 -6.37 6.38
N LEU A 138 -4.89 -7.62 6.31
CA LEU A 138 -3.91 -8.09 5.35
C LEU A 138 -4.48 -9.29 4.57
N LEU A 139 -4.42 -9.22 3.25
CA LEU A 139 -4.64 -10.34 2.34
C LEU A 139 -3.28 -10.83 1.85
N TYR A 140 -3.08 -12.14 1.75
CA TYR A 140 -1.79 -12.68 1.30
C TYR A 140 -1.95 -13.99 0.54
N ASP A 141 -1.09 -14.19 -0.44
CA ASP A 141 -0.94 -15.46 -1.15
C ASP A 141 -0.08 -16.41 -0.30
N PRO A 142 -0.63 -17.55 0.19
CA PRO A 142 0.09 -18.48 1.05
C PRO A 142 1.25 -19.20 0.35
N LEU A 143 1.32 -19.19 -0.98
CA LEU A 143 2.46 -19.73 -1.73
C LEU A 143 3.67 -18.82 -1.66
N HIS A 144 3.46 -17.52 -1.49
CA HIS A 144 4.50 -16.50 -1.46
C HIS A 144 4.85 -16.03 -0.05
N PHE A 145 3.84 -15.91 0.82
CA PHE A 145 4.01 -15.39 2.17
C PHE A 145 3.48 -16.34 3.23
N LYS A 146 4.36 -16.82 4.11
CA LYS A 146 4.02 -17.69 5.24
C LYS A 146 3.95 -16.85 6.52
N VAL A 147 2.75 -16.63 7.04
CA VAL A 147 2.54 -15.90 8.30
C VAL A 147 3.05 -16.70 9.49
N THR A 148 3.86 -16.07 10.36
CA THR A 148 4.37 -16.66 11.59
C THR A 148 3.71 -16.10 12.85
N SER A 149 3.27 -14.83 12.81
CA SER A 149 2.48 -14.21 13.88
C SER A 149 1.72 -13.00 13.38
N SER A 150 0.61 -12.69 14.04
CA SER A 150 -0.13 -11.44 13.85
C SER A 150 -0.63 -10.90 15.18
N LYS A 151 -0.74 -9.58 15.29
CA LYS A 151 -1.36 -8.90 16.44
C LYS A 151 -1.92 -7.55 16.03
N SER A 152 -2.99 -7.14 16.70
CA SER A 152 -3.46 -5.76 16.71
C SER A 152 -2.78 -5.00 17.84
N VAL A 153 -2.15 -3.86 17.53
CA VAL A 153 -1.50 -2.99 18.52
C VAL A 153 -2.43 -1.81 18.79
N LYS A 154 -2.95 -1.78 20.01
CA LYS A 154 -3.96 -0.80 20.42
C LYS A 154 -3.45 0.62 20.28
N PHE A 155 -4.23 1.46 19.61
CA PHE A 155 -3.95 2.89 19.49
C PHE A 155 -4.78 3.69 20.50
N THR A 156 -4.12 4.30 21.46
CA THR A 156 -4.73 5.15 22.48
C THR A 156 -4.08 6.52 22.51
N ILE A 157 -4.80 7.50 23.02
CA ILE A 157 -4.27 8.84 23.30
C ILE A 157 -4.30 9.05 24.82
N PRO A 158 -3.15 9.22 25.48
CA PRO A 158 -3.10 9.47 26.92
C PRO A 158 -4.02 10.64 27.34
N GLY A 159 -4.81 10.44 28.39
CA GLY A 159 -5.76 11.44 28.89
C GLY A 159 -7.06 11.56 28.07
N ASN A 160 -7.29 10.66 27.11
CA ASN A 160 -8.53 10.61 26.33
C ASN A 160 -9.05 9.17 26.19
N ASP A 161 -9.62 8.63 27.24
CA ASP A 161 -10.13 7.25 27.31
C ASP A 161 -11.34 6.99 26.40
N ARG A 162 -12.01 8.05 25.95
CA ARG A 162 -13.13 7.95 25.00
C ARG A 162 -12.68 7.92 23.54
N PHE A 163 -11.40 8.17 23.29
CA PHE A 163 -10.88 8.15 21.91
C PHE A 163 -10.80 6.72 21.38
N ARG A 164 -11.54 6.45 20.33
CA ARG A 164 -11.55 5.16 19.63
C ARG A 164 -11.17 5.38 18.17
N SER A 165 -10.20 4.63 17.70
CA SER A 165 -9.70 4.67 16.33
C SER A 165 -9.15 3.30 15.98
N ARG A 166 -8.71 3.13 14.72
CA ARG A 166 -8.12 1.88 14.23
C ARG A 166 -6.82 1.59 14.94
N ASP A 167 -6.69 0.36 15.38
CA ASP A 167 -5.45 -0.20 15.85
C ASP A 167 -4.48 -0.40 14.68
N GLN A 168 -3.20 -0.65 14.98
CA GLN A 168 -2.19 -0.95 13.97
C GLN A 168 -2.00 -2.46 13.86
N LEU A 169 -2.30 -3.03 12.71
CA LEU A 169 -2.13 -4.45 12.45
C LEU A 169 -0.65 -4.76 12.18
N VAL A 170 -0.05 -5.63 12.98
CA VAL A 170 1.34 -6.08 12.80
C VAL A 170 1.34 -7.55 12.43
N VAL A 171 1.89 -7.87 11.26
CA VAL A 171 2.02 -9.23 10.75
C VAL A 171 3.50 -9.54 10.52
N SER A 172 3.98 -10.65 11.06
CA SER A 172 5.32 -11.16 10.79
C SER A 172 5.22 -12.45 10.01
N GLY A 173 6.13 -12.65 9.06
CA GLY A 173 6.12 -13.84 8.23
C GLY A 173 7.39 -13.98 7.39
N GLU A 174 7.37 -14.96 6.51
CA GLU A 174 8.44 -15.27 5.57
C GLU A 174 7.95 -15.07 4.13
N LEU A 175 8.50 -14.08 3.43
CA LEU A 175 8.28 -13.87 2.01
C LEU A 175 9.29 -14.73 1.24
N LEU A 176 8.82 -15.82 0.63
CA LEU A 176 9.67 -16.82 -0.02
C LEU A 176 10.90 -17.20 0.84
N GLY A 177 10.69 -17.44 2.15
CA GLY A 177 11.72 -17.83 3.11
C GLY A 177 12.49 -16.68 3.76
N GLU A 178 12.27 -15.43 3.35
CA GLU A 178 12.92 -14.27 3.97
C GLU A 178 12.00 -13.59 4.97
N LYS A 179 12.47 -13.42 6.21
CA LYS A 179 11.69 -12.83 7.30
C LYS A 179 11.42 -11.35 7.06
N ILE A 180 10.14 -10.99 7.01
CA ILE A 180 9.67 -9.61 6.94
C ILE A 180 8.58 -9.34 7.97
N HIS A 181 8.39 -8.07 8.29
CA HIS A 181 7.32 -7.58 9.14
C HIS A 181 6.52 -6.52 8.39
N ILE A 182 5.20 -6.60 8.50
CA ILE A 182 4.28 -5.69 7.83
C ILE A 182 3.42 -5.03 8.89
N ILE A 183 3.30 -3.72 8.81
CA ILE A 183 2.42 -2.93 9.66
C ILE A 183 1.40 -2.27 8.75
N VAL A 184 0.13 -2.67 8.87
CA VAL A 184 -0.97 -2.03 8.15
C VAL A 184 -1.62 -1.00 9.05
N ILE A 185 -1.75 0.22 8.55
CA ILE A 185 -2.24 1.35 9.33
C ILE A 185 -3.35 2.12 8.61
N HIS A 186 -4.22 2.74 9.41
CA HIS A 186 -5.09 3.81 8.97
C HIS A 186 -5.15 4.88 10.07
N TRP A 187 -4.35 5.94 9.92
CA TRP A 187 -4.24 6.97 10.95
C TRP A 187 -5.49 7.86 11.02
N PRO A 188 -5.67 8.63 12.12
CA PRO A 188 -6.79 9.54 12.26
C PRO A 188 -6.87 10.56 11.13
N SER A 189 -8.08 10.70 10.55
CA SER A 189 -8.31 11.61 9.43
C SER A 189 -8.15 13.08 9.82
N ARG A 190 -8.05 13.96 8.82
CA ARG A 190 -8.00 15.42 8.98
C ARG A 190 -9.37 16.04 9.35
N ARG A 191 -10.30 15.24 9.91
CA ARG A 191 -11.64 15.71 10.31
C ARG A 191 -11.54 16.85 11.32
N GLY A 192 -12.22 17.95 11.03
CA GLY A 192 -12.18 19.17 11.83
C GLY A 192 -10.99 20.09 11.53
N GLY A 193 -10.22 19.77 10.49
CA GLY A 193 -9.06 20.53 10.03
C GLY A 193 -7.73 19.85 10.35
N GLU A 194 -6.73 20.12 9.50
CA GLU A 194 -5.40 19.49 9.59
C GLU A 194 -4.74 19.80 10.95
N SER A 195 -4.64 21.08 11.32
CA SER A 195 -3.96 21.52 12.56
C SER A 195 -4.60 20.93 13.82
N LYS A 196 -5.95 20.88 13.88
CA LYS A 196 -6.69 20.35 15.03
C LYS A 196 -6.51 18.84 15.18
N SER A 197 -6.41 18.12 14.07
CA SER A 197 -6.28 16.65 14.05
C SER A 197 -4.84 16.17 14.08
N ARG A 198 -3.84 17.01 13.75
CA ARG A 198 -2.42 16.70 13.71
C ARG A 198 -1.87 15.99 14.97
N PRO A 199 -2.20 16.42 16.21
CA PRO A 199 -1.71 15.72 17.41
C PRO A 199 -2.09 14.24 17.46
N LYS A 200 -3.24 13.85 16.91
CA LYS A 200 -3.69 12.45 16.83
C LYS A 200 -2.82 11.64 15.87
N ARG A 201 -2.49 12.21 14.70
CA ARG A 201 -1.59 11.55 13.72
C ARG A 201 -0.14 11.48 14.24
N ILE A 202 0.32 12.50 14.97
CA ILE A 202 1.62 12.44 15.66
C ILE A 202 1.64 11.29 16.69
N ALA A 203 0.57 11.10 17.46
CA ALA A 203 0.46 9.99 18.41
C ALA A 203 0.48 8.63 17.69
N ALA A 204 -0.23 8.51 16.55
CA ALA A 204 -0.22 7.31 15.74
C ALA A 204 1.17 7.04 15.12
N ALA A 205 1.88 8.08 14.67
CA ALA A 205 3.23 7.99 14.16
C ALA A 205 4.23 7.49 15.21
N LYS A 206 4.12 8.00 16.45
CA LYS A 206 4.92 7.53 17.59
C LYS A 206 4.67 6.05 17.88
N LEU A 207 3.42 5.60 17.79
CA LEU A 207 3.09 4.19 17.95
C LEU A 207 3.72 3.34 16.86
N SER A 208 3.56 3.72 15.57
CA SER A 208 4.21 3.02 14.45
C SER A 208 5.73 2.94 14.65
N LYS A 209 6.36 4.07 15.05
CA LYS A 209 7.80 4.12 15.29
C LYS A 209 8.20 3.18 16.43
N SER A 210 7.46 3.15 17.54
CA SER A 210 7.76 2.26 18.68
C SER A 210 7.65 0.77 18.32
N ILE A 211 6.71 0.41 17.43
CA ILE A 211 6.60 -0.96 16.91
C ILE A 211 7.85 -1.32 16.11
N VAL A 212 8.28 -0.44 15.18
CA VAL A 212 9.52 -0.65 14.41
C VAL A 212 10.72 -0.78 15.33
N ASP A 213 10.86 0.13 16.31
CA ASP A 213 11.98 0.12 17.24
C ASP A 213 12.04 -1.20 18.04
N SER A 214 10.88 -1.70 18.48
CA SER A 214 10.80 -2.98 19.20
C SER A 214 11.24 -4.16 18.31
N LEU A 215 10.87 -4.17 17.04
CA LEU A 215 11.33 -5.19 16.09
C LEU A 215 12.83 -5.08 15.83
N GLN A 216 13.36 -3.86 15.73
CA GLN A 216 14.78 -3.61 15.53
C GLN A 216 15.64 -3.83 16.79
N GLN A 217 15.05 -3.80 17.98
CA GLN A 217 15.73 -4.24 19.21
C GLN A 217 16.01 -5.75 19.19
N ILE A 218 15.09 -6.54 18.62
CA ILE A 218 15.26 -8.00 18.46
C ILE A 218 16.26 -8.31 17.34
N ASN A 219 16.13 -7.61 16.20
CA ASN A 219 17.02 -7.74 15.06
C ASN A 219 17.27 -6.35 14.46
N LYS A 220 18.46 -5.82 14.62
CA LYS A 220 18.84 -4.48 14.07
C LYS A 220 18.61 -4.35 12.56
N LYS A 221 18.68 -5.47 11.83
CA LYS A 221 18.41 -5.54 10.39
C LYS A 221 16.98 -5.99 10.07
N ALA A 222 16.04 -5.88 11.01
CA ALA A 222 14.65 -6.24 10.74
C ALA A 222 14.11 -5.50 9.51
N LYS A 223 13.58 -6.28 8.58
CA LYS A 223 12.88 -5.76 7.39
C LYS A 223 11.44 -5.47 7.74
N VAL A 224 11.10 -4.19 7.89
CA VAL A 224 9.76 -3.73 8.26
C VAL A 224 9.20 -2.83 7.17
N ILE A 225 7.99 -3.13 6.73
CA ILE A 225 7.18 -2.32 5.82
C ILE A 225 6.01 -1.76 6.61
N ILE A 226 5.86 -0.44 6.62
CA ILE A 226 4.63 0.21 7.08
C ILE A 226 3.89 0.64 5.83
N MET A 227 2.65 0.19 5.67
CA MET A 227 1.78 0.58 4.57
C MET A 227 0.40 0.97 5.09
N GLY A 228 -0.23 1.93 4.43
CA GLY A 228 -1.54 2.37 4.88
C GLY A 228 -1.93 3.75 4.39
N ASP A 229 -3.12 4.15 4.87
CA ASP A 229 -3.61 5.52 4.80
C ASP A 229 -3.10 6.30 6.03
N PHE A 230 -2.07 7.10 5.82
CA PHE A 230 -1.45 7.94 6.86
C PHE A 230 -2.27 9.20 7.16
N ASN A 231 -3.26 9.54 6.32
CA ASN A 231 -4.01 10.80 6.41
C ASN A 231 -3.11 12.05 6.49
N ASP A 232 -1.84 11.92 6.12
CA ASP A 232 -0.82 12.97 6.05
C ASP A 232 0.08 12.74 4.83
N ASP A 233 0.58 13.83 4.26
CA ASP A 233 1.48 13.79 3.11
C ASP A 233 2.91 13.40 3.53
N PRO A 234 3.76 12.92 2.62
CA PRO A 234 5.15 12.49 2.91
C PRO A 234 6.03 13.54 3.60
N ILE A 235 5.65 14.81 3.53
CA ILE A 235 6.38 15.93 4.15
C ILE A 235 5.78 16.39 5.48
N SER A 236 4.68 15.79 5.93
CA SER A 236 4.01 16.17 7.17
C SER A 236 4.88 15.84 8.39
N PRO A 237 4.85 16.66 9.46
CA PRO A 237 5.66 16.43 10.67
C PRO A 237 5.46 15.04 11.29
N SER A 238 4.25 14.47 11.25
CA SER A 238 4.00 13.09 11.69
C SER A 238 4.91 12.07 11.00
N ILE A 239 5.17 12.27 9.71
CA ILE A 239 6.03 11.40 8.88
C ILE A 239 7.51 11.74 9.10
N THR A 240 7.88 13.03 8.96
CA THR A 240 9.30 13.44 8.95
C THR A 240 9.92 13.46 10.34
N ASP A 241 9.20 14.00 11.34
CA ASP A 241 9.77 14.28 12.64
C ASP A 241 9.49 13.18 13.66
N PHE A 242 8.32 12.53 13.58
CA PHE A 242 7.92 11.53 14.56
C PHE A 242 8.10 10.10 14.07
N LEU A 243 7.71 9.77 12.84
CA LEU A 243 7.99 8.47 12.25
C LEU A 243 9.44 8.36 11.75
N LYS A 244 10.12 9.50 11.55
CA LYS A 244 11.51 9.58 11.05
C LYS A 244 11.67 9.02 9.63
N ALA A 245 10.70 9.25 8.76
CA ALA A 245 10.75 8.81 7.37
C ALA A 245 11.04 9.98 6.41
N SER A 246 11.86 9.72 5.41
CA SER A 246 12.23 10.69 4.37
C SER A 246 12.34 10.04 3.00
N GLY A 247 12.41 10.85 1.95
CA GLY A 247 12.63 10.37 0.57
C GLY A 247 14.08 9.94 0.28
N SER A 248 15.02 10.12 1.22
CA SER A 248 16.42 9.73 1.02
C SER A 248 16.60 8.22 1.12
N THR A 249 17.48 7.66 0.29
CA THR A 249 18.00 6.28 0.43
C THR A 249 19.29 6.26 1.26
N PHE A 250 19.93 7.43 1.50
CA PHE A 250 21.05 7.57 2.41
C PHE A 250 20.53 7.92 3.81
N LEU A 251 20.18 6.88 4.57
CA LEU A 251 19.50 6.99 5.85
C LEU A 251 20.49 7.08 7.01
N LYS A 252 20.23 8.00 7.94
CA LYS A 252 20.90 8.02 9.25
C LYS A 252 20.29 6.97 10.17
N ASN A 253 20.96 6.70 11.30
CA ASN A 253 20.41 5.79 12.32
C ASN A 253 18.95 6.16 12.69
N ASN A 254 18.11 5.17 12.84
CA ASN A 254 16.69 5.30 13.18
C ASN A 254 15.81 6.03 12.14
N GLN A 255 16.31 6.29 10.93
CA GLN A 255 15.51 6.80 9.83
C GLN A 255 14.95 5.66 8.96
N MET A 256 13.85 5.95 8.28
CA MET A 256 13.21 5.05 7.32
C MET A 256 13.06 5.75 5.97
N HIS A 257 12.90 4.96 4.91
CA HIS A 257 12.66 5.47 3.57
C HIS A 257 11.18 5.51 3.26
N ASN A 258 10.69 6.68 2.85
CA ASN A 258 9.36 6.85 2.29
C ASN A 258 9.42 6.68 0.78
N THR A 259 8.98 5.53 0.29
CA THR A 259 9.07 5.16 -1.13
C THR A 259 8.18 6.02 -2.03
N MET A 260 7.21 6.74 -1.45
CA MET A 260 6.22 7.55 -2.17
C MET A 260 6.64 9.04 -2.28
N TYR A 261 7.74 9.43 -1.65
CA TYR A 261 8.17 10.83 -1.58
C TYR A 261 8.36 11.47 -2.96
N ASP A 262 8.96 10.74 -3.91
CA ASP A 262 9.18 11.26 -5.27
C ASP A 262 7.89 11.40 -6.08
N HIS A 263 6.88 10.57 -5.82
CA HIS A 263 5.55 10.74 -6.40
C HIS A 263 4.91 12.04 -5.89
N TYR A 264 4.99 12.29 -4.58
CA TYR A 264 4.50 13.52 -3.97
C TYR A 264 5.17 14.76 -4.59
N LYS A 265 6.50 14.76 -4.73
CA LYS A 265 7.24 15.87 -5.38
C LYS A 265 6.83 16.13 -6.82
N LYS A 266 6.34 15.11 -7.52
CA LYS A 266 5.80 15.22 -8.88
C LYS A 266 4.33 15.64 -8.91
N GLY A 267 3.72 15.95 -7.75
CA GLY A 267 2.31 16.32 -7.65
C GLY A 267 1.34 15.16 -7.83
N ILE A 268 1.82 13.90 -7.71
CA ILE A 268 0.98 12.72 -7.81
C ILE A 268 0.41 12.42 -6.42
N GLY A 269 -0.91 12.37 -6.32
CA GLY A 269 -1.62 12.00 -5.10
C GLY A 269 -2.43 10.72 -5.26
N THR A 270 -2.91 10.20 -4.13
CA THR A 270 -3.81 9.03 -4.07
C THR A 270 -5.27 9.42 -3.90
N LEU A 271 -5.54 10.62 -3.42
CA LEU A 271 -6.89 11.17 -3.32
C LEU A 271 -6.88 12.68 -3.60
N ALA A 272 -8.05 13.23 -3.92
CA ALA A 272 -8.21 14.65 -4.14
C ALA A 272 -9.37 15.21 -3.30
N TYR A 273 -9.14 16.36 -2.68
CA TYR A 273 -10.14 17.08 -1.92
C TYR A 273 -10.04 18.57 -2.21
N ARG A 274 -11.16 19.20 -2.66
CA ARG A 274 -11.21 20.62 -3.03
C ARG A 274 -10.09 21.04 -3.97
N ASP A 275 -9.88 20.26 -5.02
CA ASP A 275 -8.85 20.43 -6.06
C ASP A 275 -7.39 20.35 -5.57
N GLN A 276 -7.19 19.91 -4.33
CA GLN A 276 -5.87 19.59 -3.80
C GLN A 276 -5.65 18.08 -3.80
N TRP A 277 -4.56 17.68 -4.43
CA TRP A 277 -4.11 16.29 -4.39
C TRP A 277 -3.25 16.05 -3.15
N ASN A 278 -3.57 14.98 -2.44
CA ASN A 278 -2.81 14.52 -1.29
C ASN A 278 -2.33 13.08 -1.55
N LEU A 279 -1.17 12.74 -1.02
CA LEU A 279 -0.61 11.40 -1.10
C LEU A 279 -0.61 10.80 0.30
N PHE A 280 -1.78 10.26 0.72
CA PHE A 280 -1.99 9.72 2.05
C PHE A 280 -1.69 8.24 2.14
N ASP A 281 -1.87 7.51 1.04
CA ASP A 281 -1.57 6.09 0.95
C ASP A 281 -0.09 5.92 0.63
N GLN A 282 0.68 5.35 1.57
CA GLN A 282 2.13 5.33 1.48
C GLN A 282 2.73 4.00 1.91
N PHE A 283 3.98 3.81 1.47
CA PHE A 283 4.87 2.75 1.93
C PHE A 283 6.12 3.37 2.55
N ILE A 284 6.40 2.98 3.79
CA ILE A 284 7.61 3.38 4.52
C ILE A 284 8.35 2.10 4.93
N ILE A 285 9.64 2.03 4.60
CA ILE A 285 10.46 0.84 4.75
C ILE A 285 11.70 1.11 5.57
N THR A 286 12.16 0.10 6.31
CA THR A 286 13.42 0.16 7.05
C THR A 286 14.64 0.14 6.11
N PRO A 287 15.82 0.63 6.56
CA PRO A 287 17.04 0.67 5.75
C PRO A 287 17.45 -0.68 5.17
N SER A 288 17.06 -1.78 5.83
CA SER A 288 17.37 -3.13 5.37
C SER A 288 16.75 -3.54 4.03
N PHE A 289 15.83 -2.73 3.51
CA PHE A 289 15.31 -2.89 2.14
C PHE A 289 16.06 -2.05 1.10
N ILE A 290 17.07 -1.26 1.50
CA ILE A 290 17.82 -0.40 0.58
C ILE A 290 19.12 -1.09 0.21
N ASP A 291 19.29 -1.38 -1.07
CA ASP A 291 20.50 -1.92 -1.67
C ASP A 291 21.03 -0.93 -2.72
N ASN A 292 21.92 -0.03 -2.28
CA ASN A 292 22.52 0.97 -3.17
C ASN A 292 23.54 0.35 -4.14
N GLU A 293 24.05 -0.84 -3.84
CA GLU A 293 25.04 -1.56 -4.67
C GLU A 293 24.38 -2.50 -5.68
N LYS A 294 23.08 -2.74 -5.55
CA LYS A 294 22.29 -3.64 -6.42
C LYS A 294 22.81 -5.08 -6.43
N ASN A 295 23.19 -5.56 -5.28
CA ASN A 295 23.64 -6.95 -5.09
C ASN A 295 22.48 -7.94 -5.15
N TYR A 296 21.28 -7.52 -4.70
CA TYR A 296 20.04 -8.32 -4.69
C TYR A 296 20.17 -9.67 -3.94
N ASP A 297 21.01 -9.73 -2.92
CA ASP A 297 21.23 -10.98 -2.17
C ASP A 297 20.05 -11.34 -1.28
N ASP A 298 19.26 -10.32 -0.88
CA ASP A 298 18.01 -10.43 -0.17
C ASP A 298 16.96 -9.48 -0.77
N PHE A 299 15.68 -9.56 -0.35
CA PHE A 299 14.65 -8.69 -0.90
C PHE A 299 14.94 -7.22 -0.62
N THR A 300 15.07 -6.44 -1.68
CA THR A 300 15.31 -5.00 -1.66
C THR A 300 14.22 -4.25 -2.38
N PHE A 301 14.04 -2.99 -2.03
CA PHE A 301 13.10 -2.10 -2.70
C PHE A 301 13.56 -1.81 -4.13
N TYR A 302 12.68 -2.04 -5.07
CA TYR A 302 12.94 -1.78 -6.48
C TYR A 302 12.21 -0.53 -6.99
N LYS A 303 10.88 -0.45 -6.78
CA LYS A 303 10.04 0.60 -7.35
C LYS A 303 8.74 0.75 -6.57
N SER A 304 8.22 1.98 -6.50
CA SER A 304 6.87 2.29 -6.02
C SER A 304 5.96 2.82 -7.13
N VAL A 305 4.67 2.64 -6.98
CA VAL A 305 3.67 3.07 -7.97
C VAL A 305 2.42 3.59 -7.26
N VAL A 306 1.85 4.68 -7.76
CA VAL A 306 0.46 5.08 -7.52
C VAL A 306 -0.37 4.55 -8.68
N TYR A 307 -1.29 3.63 -8.40
CA TYR A 307 -2.08 2.95 -9.43
C TYR A 307 -3.30 3.78 -9.85
N ASN A 308 -3.06 4.80 -10.66
CA ASN A 308 -4.06 5.78 -11.07
C ASN A 308 -4.53 5.59 -12.52
N LYS A 309 -4.86 4.36 -12.91
CA LYS A 309 -5.33 4.02 -14.26
C LYS A 309 -6.61 4.77 -14.62
N SER A 310 -6.86 4.92 -15.92
CA SER A 310 -8.01 5.68 -16.42
C SER A 310 -9.35 5.19 -15.90
N PHE A 311 -9.54 3.87 -15.78
CA PHE A 311 -10.80 3.29 -15.30
C PHE A 311 -11.10 3.63 -13.83
N LEU A 312 -10.04 3.87 -13.00
CA LEU A 312 -10.19 4.28 -11.61
C LEU A 312 -10.59 5.76 -11.44
N LYS A 313 -10.70 6.52 -12.51
CA LYS A 313 -10.93 7.97 -12.47
C LYS A 313 -12.33 8.33 -12.93
N ASN A 314 -12.90 9.37 -12.36
CA ASN A 314 -14.06 10.02 -12.94
C ASN A 314 -13.72 10.54 -14.32
N GLN A 315 -14.51 10.15 -15.31
CA GLN A 315 -14.26 10.50 -16.73
C GLN A 315 -14.83 11.85 -17.11
N LYS A 316 -15.84 12.35 -16.39
CA LYS A 316 -16.62 13.55 -16.72
C LYS A 316 -16.94 14.39 -15.49
N GLY A 317 -17.41 15.62 -15.72
CA GLY A 317 -17.90 16.54 -14.70
C GLY A 317 -16.78 17.22 -13.90
N ASN A 318 -17.18 17.89 -12.82
CA ASN A 318 -16.29 18.72 -11.97
C ASN A 318 -15.19 17.90 -11.26
N TYR A 319 -15.39 16.59 -11.12
CA TYR A 319 -14.44 15.68 -10.48
C TYR A 319 -13.66 14.83 -11.49
N LYS A 320 -13.59 15.26 -12.77
CA LYS A 320 -12.81 14.56 -13.79
C LYS A 320 -11.37 14.37 -13.33
N GLY A 321 -10.89 13.12 -13.40
CA GLY A 321 -9.53 12.76 -12.97
C GLY A 321 -9.42 12.32 -11.50
N TYR A 322 -10.37 12.67 -10.63
CA TYR A 322 -10.43 12.18 -9.25
C TYR A 322 -10.71 10.69 -9.20
N PRO A 323 -10.35 9.99 -8.11
CA PRO A 323 -10.76 8.61 -7.92
C PRO A 323 -12.27 8.46 -8.10
N PHE A 324 -12.69 7.43 -8.82
CA PHE A 324 -14.09 7.12 -9.03
C PHE A 324 -14.61 6.33 -7.84
N ARG A 325 -15.16 7.06 -6.88
CA ARG A 325 -15.60 6.57 -5.58
C ARG A 325 -16.94 5.86 -5.60
N THR A 326 -17.22 5.11 -4.55
CA THR A 326 -18.49 4.40 -4.35
C THR A 326 -19.67 5.36 -4.13
N TYR A 327 -19.45 6.40 -3.30
CA TYR A 327 -20.48 7.39 -2.98
C TYR A 327 -19.99 8.83 -3.14
N GLY A 328 -20.86 9.69 -3.68
CA GLY A 328 -20.75 11.15 -3.65
C GLY A 328 -21.81 11.73 -2.70
N GLY A 329 -21.46 12.00 -1.45
CA GLY A 329 -22.45 12.31 -0.42
C GLY A 329 -23.35 11.09 -0.16
N SER A 330 -24.68 11.22 -0.31
CA SER A 330 -25.63 10.10 -0.22
C SER A 330 -25.91 9.41 -1.54
N ASN A 331 -25.37 9.92 -2.65
CA ASN A 331 -25.61 9.36 -3.97
C ASN A 331 -24.66 8.21 -4.24
N PHE A 332 -25.20 7.05 -4.59
CA PHE A 332 -24.41 5.90 -5.05
C PHE A 332 -23.91 6.16 -6.47
N LEU A 333 -22.58 6.13 -6.64
CA LEU A 333 -21.92 6.35 -7.94
C LEU A 333 -21.48 5.04 -8.58
N GLY A 334 -21.33 3.97 -7.78
CA GLY A 334 -20.94 2.66 -8.26
C GLY A 334 -19.47 2.56 -8.71
N GLY A 335 -18.61 3.43 -8.18
CA GLY A 335 -17.18 3.40 -8.43
C GLY A 335 -16.42 2.38 -7.59
N TYR A 336 -15.12 2.57 -7.47
CA TYR A 336 -14.19 1.66 -6.82
C TYR A 336 -13.86 2.10 -5.38
N SER A 337 -13.18 3.23 -5.25
CA SER A 337 -12.80 3.87 -3.98
C SER A 337 -12.50 5.35 -4.22
N ASP A 338 -12.53 6.16 -3.15
CA ASP A 338 -12.06 7.55 -3.16
C ASP A 338 -10.53 7.68 -3.02
N HIS A 339 -9.81 6.56 -2.97
CA HIS A 339 -8.37 6.46 -3.02
C HIS A 339 -7.91 5.67 -4.26
N PHE A 340 -6.71 5.98 -4.77
CA PHE A 340 -5.99 5.11 -5.69
C PHE A 340 -5.14 4.12 -4.90
N PRO A 341 -5.07 2.84 -5.32
CA PRO A 341 -4.14 1.89 -4.74
C PRO A 341 -2.68 2.34 -4.91
N VAL A 342 -1.84 1.92 -3.98
CA VAL A 342 -0.39 2.06 -4.08
C VAL A 342 0.28 0.70 -3.94
N TYR A 343 1.43 0.52 -4.57
CA TYR A 343 2.20 -0.70 -4.41
C TYR A 343 3.70 -0.49 -4.60
N ILE A 344 4.47 -1.43 -4.08
CA ILE A 344 5.91 -1.51 -4.27
C ILE A 344 6.27 -2.85 -4.88
N PHE A 345 7.39 -2.87 -5.61
CA PHE A 345 8.06 -4.10 -5.97
C PHE A 345 9.30 -4.29 -5.11
N LEU A 346 9.47 -5.51 -4.63
CA LEU A 346 10.70 -5.99 -4.02
C LEU A 346 11.37 -6.94 -5.00
N VAL A 347 12.70 -6.98 -4.97
CA VAL A 347 13.51 -7.81 -5.87
C VAL A 347 14.64 -8.46 -5.09
N ARG A 348 14.93 -9.74 -5.42
CA ARG A 348 16.15 -10.44 -5.01
C ARG A 348 16.59 -11.42 -6.11
N LYS A 349 17.82 -11.93 -6.05
CA LYS A 349 18.27 -13.04 -6.89
C LYS A 349 17.39 -14.27 -6.66
N ALA A 350 17.10 -15.00 -7.74
CA ALA A 350 16.50 -16.33 -7.60
C ALA A 350 17.48 -17.24 -6.85
N LEU A 351 16.96 -18.03 -5.91
CA LEU A 351 17.74 -18.97 -5.12
C LEU A 351 18.01 -20.23 -5.93
#